data_1a659b6add50e0d7bcf9609f2b7bf70f
#
_entry.id   1a659b6add50e0d7bcf9609f2b7bf70f
#
_cell.length_a   1.000
_cell.length_b   1.000
_cell.length_c   1.000
_cell.angle_alpha   90.00
_cell.angle_beta   90.00
_cell.angle_gamma   90.00
#
_symmetry.space_group_name_H-M   'P 1'
#
loop_
_entity.id
_entity.type
_entity.pdbx_description
1 polymer ?
#
loop_
_entity_poly.entity_id
_entity_poly.type
_entity_poly.pdbx_seq_one_letter_code
_entity_poly.pdbx_strand_id
1 'polypeptide(L)'
;MSNTAPRNILVTSALPYANGAIHLGHLLEYIQTDIWVRFQKSRGQQCYYVCADDAHGTAIMLRAEQEGITPEALIERVSQDHQEDFARFGVGFDNYHSTHSDENRYFSELIYTRLRDKGHIATRDIEQMFDPQKGLFLADRFIKGTCPKCGADDQYGDNCEKCGATYTPADLINPVSAISGATPEVRSSTHYFFKLPDFAEFLQQWINDGHVQPQIRNKLMEWFESGFNEWDISRDAPYFGFEIPDAPGKYFYVWLDAPIGYLASFKNLCERKGIDFDTFWRKDSDAEVYHFIGKDIVYFHALFWPAMLHGADLRTPTAVNCHGFLTVDGAKMSKSRGTFIKAATYAEYLNPEYLRYYFAAKLTSKVDDLDLNLDDFSARVNADLVGKVVNIASRCAGFVKKLGGGKLAEHCAEPQMVARFIAAGDEIADDFEAREFSRAMRKIMELADDANTYIADKAPWALAKQEGRDTEVLEICSVGINLFRQLMVYLAPVVPSMAEQAREFLAIESLDWD
;
A
#
# COMPACT_ATOMS: atom_id res chain seq x y z
N MET A 1 -20.12 -4.70 24.12
CA MET A 1 -19.25 -3.54 23.79
C MET A 1 -18.21 -3.42 24.90
N SER A 2 -16.95 -3.72 24.60
CA SER A 2 -15.86 -3.42 25.53
C SER A 2 -15.68 -1.90 25.54
N ASN A 3 -15.82 -1.30 26.71
CA ASN A 3 -15.72 0.15 26.96
C ASN A 3 -14.24 0.59 26.94
N THR A 4 -13.48 0.15 25.93
CA THR A 4 -12.09 0.58 25.70
C THR A 4 -12.12 1.85 24.86
N ALA A 5 -11.32 2.86 25.23
CA ALA A 5 -11.16 4.08 24.45
C ALA A 5 -10.74 3.72 23.01
N PRO A 6 -11.17 4.49 21.98
CA PRO A 6 -10.75 4.27 20.61
C PRO A 6 -9.22 4.27 20.49
N ARG A 7 -8.67 3.36 19.71
CA ARG A 7 -7.24 3.31 19.37
C ARG A 7 -6.89 4.51 18.50
N ASN A 8 -5.73 5.10 18.70
CA ASN A 8 -5.13 6.10 17.81
C ASN A 8 -4.23 5.39 16.81
N ILE A 9 -4.63 5.32 15.55
CA ILE A 9 -3.96 4.54 14.51
C ILE A 9 -3.54 5.45 13.36
N LEU A 10 -2.26 5.40 13.00
CA LEU A 10 -1.73 6.00 11.79
C LEU A 10 -1.29 4.89 10.83
N VAL A 11 -1.77 4.96 9.60
CA VAL A 11 -1.48 3.97 8.56
C VAL A 11 -0.85 4.66 7.36
N THR A 12 0.16 4.02 6.79
CA THR A 12 0.79 4.47 5.55
C THR A 12 0.94 3.31 4.56
N SER A 13 0.95 3.63 3.28
CA SER A 13 1.50 2.77 2.23
C SER A 13 2.84 3.30 1.77
N ALA A 14 3.67 2.46 1.14
CA ALA A 14 4.89 2.92 0.48
C ALA A 14 4.58 4.05 -0.50
N LEU A 15 5.47 5.03 -0.58
CA LEU A 15 5.28 6.18 -1.46
C LEU A 15 5.53 5.78 -2.91
N PRO A 16 4.60 6.03 -3.84
CA PRO A 16 4.85 5.79 -5.25
C PRO A 16 5.87 6.79 -5.77
N TYR A 17 6.80 6.32 -6.59
CA TYR A 17 7.81 7.18 -7.17
C TYR A 17 7.20 8.07 -8.28
N ALA A 18 7.38 9.39 -8.17
CA ALA A 18 6.79 10.38 -9.07
C ALA A 18 7.41 10.37 -10.49
N ASN A 19 7.72 9.18 -11.00
CA ASN A 19 8.33 8.96 -12.31
C ASN A 19 7.57 7.96 -13.18
N GLY A 20 6.35 7.61 -12.87
CA GLY A 20 5.56 6.67 -13.63
C GLY A 20 4.11 6.62 -13.23
N ALA A 21 3.27 6.02 -14.09
CA ALA A 21 1.86 5.82 -13.77
C ALA A 21 1.66 4.69 -12.75
N ILE A 22 0.58 4.76 -12.00
CA ILE A 22 0.13 3.67 -11.13
C ILE A 22 -0.24 2.46 -12.00
N HIS A 23 0.14 1.26 -11.55
CA HIS A 23 -0.20 -0.02 -12.17
C HIS A 23 -0.81 -0.98 -11.14
N LEU A 24 -1.33 -2.11 -11.61
CA LEU A 24 -2.03 -3.07 -10.74
C LEU A 24 -1.17 -3.59 -9.58
N GLY A 25 0.16 -3.67 -9.75
CA GLY A 25 1.09 -4.06 -8.67
C GLY A 25 1.12 -3.05 -7.53
N HIS A 26 1.09 -1.76 -7.83
CA HIS A 26 0.93 -0.72 -6.83
C HIS A 26 -0.44 -0.85 -6.13
N LEU A 27 -1.51 -1.03 -6.91
CA LEU A 27 -2.87 -1.13 -6.37
C LEU A 27 -3.05 -2.29 -5.38
N LEU A 28 -2.28 -3.37 -5.49
CA LEU A 28 -2.31 -4.45 -4.50
C LEU A 28 -2.03 -3.93 -3.10
N GLU A 29 -1.03 -3.07 -2.95
CA GLU A 29 -0.66 -2.45 -1.68
C GLU A 29 -1.73 -1.49 -1.18
N TYR A 30 -2.13 -0.54 -2.04
CA TYR A 30 -3.06 0.51 -1.63
C TYR A 30 -4.45 0.00 -1.33
N ILE A 31 -4.93 -1.01 -2.07
CA ILE A 31 -6.24 -1.64 -1.85
C ILE A 31 -6.24 -2.39 -0.52
N GLN A 32 -5.23 -3.22 -0.23
CA GLN A 32 -5.19 -3.94 1.04
C GLN A 32 -5.10 -3.01 2.24
N THR A 33 -4.34 -1.92 2.10
CA THR A 33 -4.22 -0.90 3.15
C THR A 33 -5.55 -0.18 3.37
N ASP A 34 -6.21 0.25 2.30
CA ASP A 34 -7.51 0.93 2.36
C ASP A 34 -8.60 0.04 2.96
N ILE A 35 -8.62 -1.25 2.63
CA ILE A 35 -9.54 -2.23 3.23
C ILE A 35 -9.35 -2.28 4.75
N TRP A 36 -8.10 -2.38 5.22
CA TRP A 36 -7.80 -2.43 6.65
C TRP A 36 -8.16 -1.12 7.36
N VAL A 37 -7.86 0.02 6.74
CA VAL A 37 -8.21 1.36 7.26
C VAL A 37 -9.73 1.53 7.36
N ARG A 38 -10.48 1.17 6.32
CA ARG A 38 -11.95 1.23 6.34
C ARG A 38 -12.54 0.34 7.42
N PHE A 39 -12.00 -0.85 7.58
CA PHE A 39 -12.38 -1.74 8.68
C PHE A 39 -12.12 -1.09 10.03
N GLN A 40 -10.94 -0.51 10.29
CA GLN A 40 -10.65 0.15 11.57
C GLN A 40 -11.62 1.32 11.83
N LYS A 41 -11.87 2.15 10.82
CA LYS A 41 -12.83 3.27 10.91
C LYS A 41 -14.26 2.78 11.19
N SER A 42 -14.71 1.70 10.54
CA SER A 42 -16.04 1.11 10.77
C SER A 42 -16.20 0.49 12.17
N ARG A 43 -15.09 0.16 12.83
CA ARG A 43 -15.04 -0.28 14.23
C ARG A 43 -14.91 0.88 15.23
N GLY A 44 -15.09 2.12 14.77
CA GLY A 44 -15.03 3.31 15.61
C GLY A 44 -13.63 3.73 16.07
N GLN A 45 -12.55 3.18 15.45
CA GLN A 45 -11.18 3.58 15.78
C GLN A 45 -10.84 4.94 15.18
N GLN A 46 -10.00 5.72 15.89
CA GLN A 46 -9.42 6.95 15.35
C GLN A 46 -8.25 6.58 14.43
N CYS A 47 -8.55 6.34 13.16
CA CYS A 47 -7.60 5.83 12.19
C CYS A 47 -7.40 6.85 11.06
N TYR A 48 -6.13 7.20 10.80
CA TYR A 48 -5.71 8.10 9.72
C TYR A 48 -4.87 7.35 8.71
N TYR A 49 -5.17 7.54 7.43
CA TYR A 49 -4.41 6.98 6.32
C TYR A 49 -3.73 8.09 5.53
N VAL A 50 -2.40 8.14 5.58
CA VAL A 50 -1.62 9.15 4.86
C VAL A 50 -0.66 8.50 3.86
N CYS A 51 -0.42 9.21 2.77
CA CYS A 51 0.54 8.85 1.74
C CYS A 51 1.14 10.12 1.13
N ALA A 52 2.14 9.97 0.27
CA ALA A 52 2.74 11.04 -0.50
C ALA A 52 3.37 10.47 -1.77
N ASP A 53 3.75 11.32 -2.72
CA ASP A 53 4.67 10.93 -3.79
C ASP A 53 6.11 11.01 -3.32
N ASP A 54 6.92 10.00 -3.65
CA ASP A 54 8.37 10.08 -3.61
C ASP A 54 8.85 10.88 -4.84
N ALA A 55 9.25 12.12 -4.60
CA ALA A 55 9.37 13.16 -5.62
C ALA A 55 10.80 13.55 -6.00
N HIS A 56 11.83 12.94 -5.39
CA HIS A 56 13.22 13.35 -5.58
C HIS A 56 14.05 12.37 -6.41
N GLY A 57 15.24 12.79 -6.78
CA GLY A 57 16.26 11.94 -7.38
C GLY A 57 16.60 12.26 -8.83
N THR A 58 17.72 11.69 -9.27
CA THR A 58 18.27 11.90 -10.62
C THR A 58 17.30 11.49 -11.74
N ALA A 59 16.50 10.44 -11.54
CA ALA A 59 15.57 9.98 -12.57
C ALA A 59 14.44 10.98 -12.85
N ILE A 60 13.95 11.69 -11.83
CA ILE A 60 13.00 12.80 -11.97
C ILE A 60 13.63 13.94 -12.78
N MET A 61 14.83 14.34 -12.40
CA MET A 61 15.58 15.41 -13.07
C MET A 61 15.80 15.11 -14.56
N LEU A 62 16.27 13.90 -14.88
CA LEU A 62 16.54 13.49 -16.25
C LEU A 62 15.28 13.38 -17.11
N ARG A 63 14.19 12.88 -16.54
CA ARG A 63 12.90 12.81 -17.24
C ARG A 63 12.34 14.20 -17.50
N ALA A 64 12.40 15.11 -16.54
CA ALA A 64 11.99 16.49 -16.73
C ALA A 64 12.79 17.19 -17.84
N GLU A 65 14.13 16.98 -17.88
CA GLU A 65 14.99 17.46 -18.97
C GLU A 65 14.57 16.89 -20.34
N GLN A 66 14.29 15.59 -20.42
CA GLN A 66 13.84 14.94 -21.65
C GLN A 66 12.49 15.48 -22.15
N GLU A 67 11.59 15.82 -21.23
CA GLU A 67 10.28 16.39 -21.56
C GLU A 67 10.31 17.91 -21.74
N GLY A 68 11.45 18.58 -21.49
CA GLY A 68 11.62 20.03 -21.63
C GLY A 68 10.82 20.85 -20.60
N ILE A 69 10.60 20.29 -19.41
CA ILE A 69 9.89 20.92 -18.29
C ILE A 69 10.76 20.93 -17.04
N THR A 70 10.34 21.65 -15.98
CA THR A 70 11.03 21.59 -14.69
C THR A 70 10.69 20.32 -13.91
N PRO A 71 11.56 19.84 -13.02
CA PRO A 71 11.25 18.73 -12.13
C PRO A 71 9.96 18.94 -11.31
N GLU A 72 9.74 20.18 -10.83
CA GLU A 72 8.54 20.55 -10.06
C GLU A 72 7.26 20.38 -10.90
N ALA A 73 7.26 20.84 -12.15
CA ALA A 73 6.12 20.67 -13.05
C ALA A 73 5.86 19.19 -13.39
N LEU A 74 6.93 18.38 -13.47
CA LEU A 74 6.79 16.94 -13.68
C LEU A 74 6.13 16.26 -12.50
N ILE A 75 6.63 16.49 -11.26
CA ILE A 75 6.10 15.83 -10.06
C ILE A 75 4.67 16.28 -9.75
N GLU A 76 4.32 17.55 -9.98
CA GLU A 76 2.95 18.05 -9.81
C GLU A 76 1.97 17.32 -10.74
N ARG A 77 2.31 17.19 -12.03
CA ARG A 77 1.48 16.46 -12.99
C ARG A 77 1.33 14.99 -12.62
N VAL A 78 2.43 14.32 -12.27
CA VAL A 78 2.40 12.90 -11.90
C VAL A 78 1.61 12.69 -10.62
N SER A 79 1.71 13.62 -9.67
CA SER A 79 0.92 13.57 -8.42
C SER A 79 -0.58 13.66 -8.68
N GLN A 80 -1.02 14.50 -9.62
CA GLN A 80 -2.42 14.58 -10.04
C GLN A 80 -2.89 13.26 -10.66
N ASP A 81 -2.10 12.69 -11.59
CA ASP A 81 -2.39 11.40 -12.22
C ASP A 81 -2.51 10.27 -11.18
N HIS A 82 -1.59 10.23 -10.19
CA HIS A 82 -1.62 9.25 -9.11
C HIS A 82 -2.89 9.36 -8.25
N GLN A 83 -3.23 10.57 -7.81
CA GLN A 83 -4.42 10.83 -6.99
C GLN A 83 -5.71 10.46 -7.73
N GLU A 84 -5.81 10.78 -9.04
CA GLU A 84 -6.95 10.38 -9.87
C GLU A 84 -7.06 8.84 -9.96
N ASP A 85 -5.95 8.15 -10.19
CA ASP A 85 -5.95 6.70 -10.27
C ASP A 85 -6.37 6.07 -8.93
N PHE A 86 -5.83 6.54 -7.80
CA PHE A 86 -6.24 6.07 -6.48
C PHE A 86 -7.72 6.32 -6.18
N ALA A 87 -8.23 7.51 -6.54
CA ALA A 87 -9.64 7.85 -6.36
C ALA A 87 -10.57 6.93 -7.18
N ARG A 88 -10.19 6.58 -8.43
CA ARG A 88 -10.94 5.61 -9.26
C ARG A 88 -11.06 4.25 -8.60
N PHE A 89 -10.04 3.81 -7.88
CA PHE A 89 -10.04 2.54 -7.14
C PHE A 89 -10.60 2.64 -5.72
N GLY A 90 -11.14 3.79 -5.33
CA GLY A 90 -11.77 4.01 -4.03
C GLY A 90 -10.78 4.00 -2.86
N VAL A 91 -9.49 4.28 -3.10
CA VAL A 91 -8.49 4.44 -2.04
C VAL A 91 -8.71 5.77 -1.35
N GLY A 92 -9.03 5.73 -0.07
CA GLY A 92 -9.47 6.89 0.72
C GLY A 92 -8.40 7.41 1.67
N PHE A 93 -7.41 8.16 1.15
CA PHE A 93 -6.44 8.84 2.00
C PHE A 93 -7.07 9.98 2.80
N ASP A 94 -6.68 10.13 4.07
CA ASP A 94 -6.97 11.33 4.85
C ASP A 94 -6.07 12.49 4.44
N ASN A 95 -4.86 12.18 3.96
CA ASN A 95 -3.95 13.11 3.30
C ASN A 95 -3.08 12.40 2.25
N TYR A 96 -2.93 13.03 1.09
CA TYR A 96 -1.93 12.69 0.07
C TYR A 96 -1.06 13.91 -0.17
N HIS A 97 0.26 13.76 -0.08
CA HIS A 97 1.22 14.86 -0.07
C HIS A 97 2.39 14.61 -1.03
N SER A 98 3.51 15.27 -0.83
CA SER A 98 4.75 15.09 -1.60
C SER A 98 5.96 15.15 -0.68
N THR A 99 6.99 14.36 -0.99
CA THR A 99 8.29 14.52 -0.33
C THR A 99 8.98 15.84 -0.71
N HIS A 100 8.58 16.46 -1.82
CA HIS A 100 9.01 17.82 -2.17
C HIS A 100 8.12 18.85 -1.49
N SER A 101 8.26 18.97 -0.15
CA SER A 101 7.46 19.87 0.70
C SER A 101 8.31 20.47 1.83
N ASP A 102 7.86 21.58 2.40
CA ASP A 102 8.54 22.22 3.52
C ASP A 102 8.56 21.34 4.77
N GLU A 103 7.48 20.58 5.02
CA GLU A 103 7.40 19.64 6.11
C GLU A 103 8.43 18.51 5.94
N ASN A 104 8.59 17.98 4.74
CA ASN A 104 9.58 16.93 4.48
C ASN A 104 11.01 17.45 4.61
N ARG A 105 11.28 18.65 4.12
CA ARG A 105 12.56 19.33 4.33
C ARG A 105 12.86 19.47 5.81
N TYR A 106 11.91 19.99 6.57
CA TYR A 106 12.06 20.18 8.01
C TYR A 106 12.42 18.89 8.74
N PHE A 107 11.69 17.80 8.48
CA PHE A 107 11.95 16.53 9.14
C PHE A 107 13.24 15.85 8.64
N SER A 108 13.61 16.00 7.39
CA SER A 108 14.89 15.49 6.86
C SER A 108 16.07 16.19 7.55
N GLU A 109 16.03 17.49 7.66
CA GLU A 109 17.05 18.29 8.37
C GLU A 109 17.07 17.96 9.88
N LEU A 110 15.90 17.82 10.52
CA LEU A 110 15.77 17.48 11.94
C LEU A 110 16.39 16.12 12.26
N ILE A 111 15.99 15.09 11.50
CA ILE A 111 16.48 13.71 11.70
C ILE A 111 17.99 13.66 11.45
N TYR A 112 18.45 14.21 10.33
CA TYR A 112 19.87 14.26 10.01
C TYR A 112 20.67 14.96 11.12
N THR A 113 20.24 16.14 11.57
CA THR A 113 20.93 16.92 12.60
C THR A 113 21.00 16.14 13.91
N ARG A 114 19.91 15.52 14.36
CA ARG A 114 19.90 14.70 15.57
C ARG A 114 20.85 13.51 15.48
N LEU A 115 20.86 12.82 14.34
CA LEU A 115 21.78 11.69 14.10
C LEU A 115 23.23 12.13 14.06
N ARG A 116 23.54 13.24 13.37
CA ARG A 116 24.87 13.83 13.31
C ARG A 116 25.38 14.21 14.70
N ASP A 117 24.58 14.94 15.46
CA ASP A 117 24.96 15.46 16.78
C ASP A 117 25.18 14.34 17.81
N LYS A 118 24.55 13.18 17.60
CA LYS A 118 24.78 11.96 18.39
C LYS A 118 25.94 11.08 17.86
N GLY A 119 26.59 11.49 16.77
CA GLY A 119 27.76 10.80 16.21
C GLY A 119 27.41 9.61 15.28
N HIS A 120 26.16 9.49 14.83
CA HIS A 120 25.71 8.42 13.93
C HIS A 120 25.85 8.75 12.43
N ILE A 121 26.50 9.87 12.09
CA ILE A 121 26.88 10.22 10.72
C ILE A 121 28.39 10.23 10.60
N ALA A 122 28.91 9.52 9.60
CA ALA A 122 30.31 9.53 9.20
C ALA A 122 30.49 10.22 7.86
N THR A 123 31.69 10.71 7.60
CA THR A 123 32.07 11.28 6.30
C THR A 123 33.34 10.60 5.81
N ARG A 124 33.43 10.34 4.51
CA ARG A 124 34.63 9.82 3.85
C ARG A 124 34.60 10.13 2.36
N ASP A 125 35.79 10.18 1.77
CA ASP A 125 35.93 10.31 0.33
C ASP A 125 35.72 8.95 -0.32
N ILE A 126 34.96 8.94 -1.42
CA ILE A 126 34.76 7.76 -2.26
C ILE A 126 35.04 8.10 -3.73
N GLU A 127 35.49 7.10 -4.49
CA GLU A 127 35.64 7.23 -5.93
C GLU A 127 34.37 6.82 -6.66
N GLN A 128 33.93 7.66 -7.58
CA GLN A 128 32.73 7.43 -8.37
C GLN A 128 32.98 7.78 -9.85
N MET A 129 32.19 7.16 -10.72
CA MET A 129 32.14 7.50 -12.13
C MET A 129 31.43 8.83 -12.35
N PHE A 130 32.04 9.72 -13.11
CA PHE A 130 31.55 11.05 -13.44
C PHE A 130 31.38 11.22 -14.94
N ASP A 131 30.26 11.75 -15.38
CA ASP A 131 29.99 12.10 -16.76
C ASP A 131 30.50 13.52 -17.06
N PRO A 132 31.58 13.69 -17.84
CA PRO A 132 32.15 15.00 -18.09
C PRO A 132 31.29 15.89 -19.01
N GLN A 133 30.39 15.31 -19.82
CA GLN A 133 29.48 16.06 -20.68
C GLN A 133 28.27 16.60 -19.94
N LYS A 134 27.71 15.79 -19.03
CA LYS A 134 26.57 16.17 -18.22
C LYS A 134 26.96 16.87 -16.91
N GLY A 135 28.21 16.76 -16.50
CA GLY A 135 28.69 17.36 -15.25
C GLY A 135 28.09 16.71 -14.00
N LEU A 136 27.81 15.41 -14.01
CA LEU A 136 27.18 14.72 -12.89
C LEU A 136 27.84 13.36 -12.59
N PHE A 137 27.77 12.94 -11.33
CA PHE A 137 28.16 11.60 -10.92
C PHE A 137 27.10 10.57 -11.34
N LEU A 138 27.55 9.43 -11.84
CA LEU A 138 26.70 8.39 -12.38
C LEU A 138 26.42 7.30 -11.33
N ALA A 139 25.14 7.00 -11.12
CA ALA A 139 24.78 5.75 -10.48
C ALA A 139 25.04 4.56 -11.42
N ASP A 140 25.28 3.37 -10.87
CA ASP A 140 25.70 2.17 -11.61
C ASP A 140 24.79 1.84 -12.81
N ARG A 141 23.47 2.03 -12.64
CA ARG A 141 22.49 1.84 -13.73
C ARG A 141 22.57 2.85 -14.89
N PHE A 142 23.31 3.94 -14.71
CA PHE A 142 23.57 4.92 -15.76
C PHE A 142 24.92 4.72 -16.43
N ILE A 143 25.60 3.62 -16.14
CA ILE A 143 26.85 3.21 -16.76
C ILE A 143 26.60 1.90 -17.50
N LYS A 144 27.05 1.84 -18.75
CA LYS A 144 26.96 0.63 -19.56
C LYS A 144 28.32 0.30 -20.14
N GLY A 145 28.56 -0.98 -20.38
CA GLY A 145 29.80 -1.44 -20.98
C GLY A 145 29.77 -2.93 -21.29
N THR A 146 30.93 -3.48 -21.61
CA THR A 146 31.07 -4.92 -21.87
C THR A 146 31.40 -5.64 -20.58
N CYS A 147 30.68 -6.73 -20.30
CA CYS A 147 30.89 -7.56 -19.10
C CYS A 147 32.31 -8.11 -19.03
N PRO A 148 33.05 -7.90 -17.93
CA PRO A 148 34.43 -8.38 -17.80
C PRO A 148 34.55 -9.91 -17.71
N LYS A 149 33.45 -10.62 -17.39
CA LYS A 149 33.46 -12.09 -17.25
C LYS A 149 33.04 -12.85 -18.49
N CYS A 150 32.00 -12.41 -19.20
CA CYS A 150 31.47 -13.16 -20.34
C CYS A 150 31.57 -12.42 -21.68
N GLY A 151 32.03 -11.17 -21.70
CA GLY A 151 32.19 -10.38 -22.90
C GLY A 151 30.87 -9.92 -23.53
N ALA A 152 29.76 -9.97 -22.81
CA ALA A 152 28.47 -9.45 -23.32
C ALA A 152 28.48 -7.92 -23.30
N ASP A 153 28.08 -7.32 -24.41
CA ASP A 153 27.97 -5.86 -24.56
C ASP A 153 26.68 -5.34 -23.90
N ASP A 154 26.60 -4.01 -23.70
CA ASP A 154 25.45 -3.27 -23.18
C ASP A 154 24.99 -3.72 -21.78
N GLN A 155 25.93 -4.09 -20.92
CA GLN A 155 25.65 -4.50 -19.55
C GLN A 155 25.76 -3.31 -18.59
N TYR A 156 24.93 -3.30 -17.52
CA TYR A 156 24.94 -2.26 -16.50
C TYR A 156 26.18 -2.31 -15.59
N GLY A 157 26.42 -1.24 -14.85
CA GLY A 157 27.63 -1.04 -14.04
C GLY A 157 27.74 -1.93 -12.80
N ASP A 158 26.68 -2.62 -12.39
CA ASP A 158 26.62 -3.44 -11.18
C ASP A 158 26.51 -4.94 -11.46
N ASN A 159 25.92 -5.33 -12.62
CA ASN A 159 25.67 -6.74 -12.91
C ASN A 159 25.59 -7.02 -14.42
N CYS A 160 25.76 -8.27 -14.79
CA CYS A 160 25.56 -8.76 -16.14
C CYS A 160 24.23 -9.50 -16.25
N GLU A 161 23.31 -8.99 -17.05
CA GLU A 161 22.02 -9.64 -17.32
C GLU A 161 22.15 -10.99 -18.03
N LYS A 162 23.26 -11.22 -18.75
CA LYS A 162 23.51 -12.46 -19.52
C LYS A 162 24.08 -13.59 -18.68
N CYS A 163 25.06 -13.32 -17.81
CA CYS A 163 25.75 -14.36 -17.04
C CYS A 163 25.55 -14.26 -15.53
N GLY A 164 24.81 -13.25 -15.04
CA GLY A 164 24.54 -13.05 -13.62
C GLY A 164 25.74 -12.61 -12.76
N ALA A 165 26.86 -12.25 -13.42
CA ALA A 165 28.05 -11.81 -12.69
C ALA A 165 27.84 -10.43 -12.09
N THR A 166 28.30 -10.22 -10.87
CA THR A 166 28.38 -8.91 -10.19
C THR A 166 29.80 -8.36 -10.29
N TYR A 167 29.91 -7.04 -10.43
CA TYR A 167 31.16 -6.28 -10.56
C TYR A 167 30.91 -4.81 -10.21
N THR A 168 31.95 -4.00 -10.17
CA THR A 168 31.83 -2.55 -10.02
C THR A 168 31.83 -1.86 -11.41
N PRO A 169 31.32 -0.62 -11.53
CA PRO A 169 31.38 0.14 -12.79
C PRO A 169 32.81 0.27 -13.37
N ALA A 170 33.82 0.31 -12.50
CA ALA A 170 35.23 0.39 -12.89
C ALA A 170 35.74 -0.89 -13.55
N ASP A 171 35.09 -2.04 -13.32
CA ASP A 171 35.47 -3.33 -13.89
C ASP A 171 34.94 -3.52 -15.32
N LEU A 172 33.96 -2.71 -15.75
CA LEU A 172 33.41 -2.78 -17.11
C LEU A 172 34.46 -2.46 -18.17
N ILE A 173 34.42 -3.21 -19.25
CA ILE A 173 35.25 -2.94 -20.42
C ILE A 173 34.54 -1.88 -21.26
N ASN A 174 35.27 -0.81 -21.64
CA ASN A 174 34.75 0.34 -22.41
C ASN A 174 33.46 0.93 -21.78
N PRO A 175 33.49 1.39 -20.51
CA PRO A 175 32.31 1.97 -19.89
C PRO A 175 31.90 3.27 -20.61
N VAL A 176 30.58 3.44 -20.77
CA VAL A 176 29.99 4.65 -21.34
C VAL A 176 28.83 5.12 -20.44
N SER A 177 28.65 6.43 -20.36
CA SER A 177 27.45 7.01 -19.76
C SER A 177 26.22 6.64 -20.59
N ALA A 178 25.23 6.00 -19.97
CA ALA A 178 23.95 5.73 -20.62
C ALA A 178 23.13 7.01 -20.87
N ILE A 179 23.54 8.14 -20.28
CA ILE A 179 22.86 9.43 -20.41
C ILE A 179 23.39 10.22 -21.60
N SER A 180 24.73 10.33 -21.75
CA SER A 180 25.37 11.18 -22.77
C SER A 180 26.14 10.39 -23.85
N GLY A 181 26.46 9.13 -23.58
CA GLY A 181 27.37 8.33 -24.39
C GLY A 181 28.86 8.65 -24.18
N ALA A 182 29.21 9.61 -23.30
CA ALA A 182 30.59 9.94 -22.99
C ALA A 182 31.27 8.82 -22.20
N THR A 183 32.61 8.71 -22.32
CA THR A 183 33.41 7.86 -21.45
C THR A 183 33.49 8.49 -20.08
N PRO A 184 33.03 7.80 -18.99
CA PRO A 184 33.07 8.32 -17.64
C PRO A 184 34.51 8.47 -17.13
N GLU A 185 34.70 9.43 -16.23
CA GLU A 185 35.96 9.64 -15.49
C GLU A 185 35.77 9.22 -14.03
N VAL A 186 36.80 8.64 -13.42
CA VAL A 186 36.80 8.42 -11.96
C VAL A 186 37.13 9.72 -11.25
N ARG A 187 36.27 10.16 -10.33
CA ARG A 187 36.48 11.32 -9.49
C ARG A 187 36.19 11.00 -8.02
N SER A 188 36.97 11.60 -7.13
CA SER A 188 36.75 11.53 -5.68
C SER A 188 35.75 12.56 -5.24
N SER A 189 34.85 12.17 -4.34
CA SER A 189 33.88 13.05 -3.70
C SER A 189 33.67 12.65 -2.24
N THR A 190 33.49 13.65 -1.36
CA THR A 190 33.18 13.39 0.06
C THR A 190 31.70 13.03 0.20
N HIS A 191 31.41 11.90 0.81
CA HIS A 191 30.06 11.41 1.06
C HIS A 191 29.75 11.28 2.55
N TYR A 192 28.47 11.30 2.87
CA TYR A 192 27.92 11.21 4.22
C TYR A 192 27.25 9.86 4.39
N PHE A 193 27.54 9.20 5.51
CA PHE A 193 27.12 7.83 5.78
C PHE A 193 26.36 7.74 7.10
N PHE A 194 25.19 7.14 7.07
CA PHE A 194 24.48 6.75 8.28
C PHE A 194 25.07 5.44 8.82
N LYS A 195 25.46 5.45 10.10
CA LYS A 195 26.08 4.30 10.78
C LYS A 195 25.02 3.31 11.25
N LEU A 196 24.42 2.56 10.31
CA LEU A 196 23.46 1.52 10.65
C LEU A 196 24.00 0.49 11.65
N PRO A 197 25.29 0.08 11.64
CA PRO A 197 25.84 -0.83 12.63
C PRO A 197 25.65 -0.40 14.09
N ASP A 198 25.60 0.89 14.38
CA ASP A 198 25.38 1.43 15.74
C ASP A 198 24.01 1.01 16.32
N PHE A 199 23.10 0.60 15.48
CA PHE A 199 21.72 0.23 15.83
C PHE A 199 21.44 -1.27 15.78
N ALA A 200 22.46 -2.11 15.59
CA ALA A 200 22.29 -3.55 15.39
C ALA A 200 21.55 -4.23 16.55
N GLU A 201 21.92 -3.93 17.80
CA GLU A 201 21.28 -4.50 18.99
C GLU A 201 19.81 -4.06 19.10
N PHE A 202 19.52 -2.78 18.92
CA PHE A 202 18.17 -2.24 18.91
C PHE A 202 17.30 -2.90 17.83
N LEU A 203 17.81 -2.97 16.59
CA LEU A 203 17.09 -3.56 15.46
C LEU A 203 16.81 -5.06 15.68
N GLN A 204 17.78 -5.79 16.21
CA GLN A 204 17.61 -7.22 16.51
C GLN A 204 16.48 -7.43 17.53
N GLN A 205 16.45 -6.63 18.58
CA GLN A 205 15.38 -6.68 19.57
C GLN A 205 14.04 -6.31 18.94
N TRP A 206 13.95 -5.16 18.25
CA TRP A 206 12.74 -4.66 17.65
C TRP A 206 12.12 -5.66 16.66
N ILE A 207 12.93 -6.30 15.81
CA ILE A 207 12.47 -7.33 14.87
C ILE A 207 11.96 -8.59 15.61
N ASN A 208 12.61 -8.99 16.69
CA ASN A 208 12.19 -10.16 17.48
C ASN A 208 10.94 -9.90 18.33
N ASP A 209 10.65 -8.65 18.67
CA ASP A 209 9.45 -8.25 19.42
C ASP A 209 8.15 -8.30 18.57
N GLY A 210 8.26 -8.68 17.28
CA GLY A 210 7.10 -9.00 16.44
C GLY A 210 6.60 -7.83 15.57
N HIS A 211 7.41 -6.80 15.37
CA HIS A 211 7.08 -5.66 14.51
C HIS A 211 7.11 -5.95 13.00
N VAL A 212 7.51 -7.16 12.61
CA VAL A 212 7.49 -7.67 11.23
C VAL A 212 6.96 -9.11 11.20
N GLN A 213 6.47 -9.55 10.04
CA GLN A 213 6.00 -10.93 9.86
C GLN A 213 7.14 -11.95 10.05
N PRO A 214 6.85 -13.18 10.50
CA PRO A 214 7.88 -14.22 10.73
C PRO A 214 8.77 -14.51 9.52
N GLN A 215 8.22 -14.52 8.29
CA GLN A 215 9.00 -14.73 7.07
C GLN A 215 9.99 -13.58 6.84
N ILE A 216 9.58 -12.34 7.07
CA ILE A 216 10.43 -11.15 6.97
C ILE A 216 11.51 -11.17 8.05
N ARG A 217 11.13 -11.46 9.29
CA ARG A 217 12.11 -11.61 10.38
C ARG A 217 13.21 -12.60 10.01
N ASN A 218 12.84 -13.79 9.54
CA ASN A 218 13.81 -14.81 9.18
C ASN A 218 14.76 -14.34 8.07
N LYS A 219 14.23 -13.61 7.07
CA LYS A 219 15.05 -13.03 6.00
C LYS A 219 15.99 -11.94 6.51
N LEU A 220 15.52 -11.07 7.41
CA LEU A 220 16.35 -10.01 7.98
C LEU A 220 17.46 -10.55 8.86
N MET A 221 17.26 -11.67 9.57
CA MET A 221 18.31 -12.28 10.40
C MET A 221 19.56 -12.70 9.59
N GLU A 222 19.43 -13.01 8.30
CA GLU A 222 20.58 -13.26 7.42
C GLU A 222 21.52 -12.05 7.31
N TRP A 223 20.94 -10.82 7.38
CA TRP A 223 21.72 -9.57 7.34
C TRP A 223 22.50 -9.33 8.65
N PHE A 224 21.94 -9.73 9.79
CA PHE A 224 22.66 -9.66 11.07
C PHE A 224 23.88 -10.60 11.09
N GLU A 225 23.77 -11.78 10.47
CA GLU A 225 24.88 -12.72 10.36
C GLU A 225 26.01 -12.20 9.46
N SER A 226 25.66 -11.50 8.37
CA SER A 226 26.65 -10.91 7.44
C SER A 226 27.24 -9.59 7.94
N GLY A 227 26.62 -8.96 8.93
CA GLY A 227 26.94 -7.62 9.43
C GLY A 227 26.38 -6.49 8.58
N PHE A 228 26.07 -5.37 9.23
CA PHE A 228 25.59 -4.17 8.54
C PHE A 228 26.74 -3.30 8.05
N ASN A 229 26.55 -2.70 6.89
CA ASN A 229 27.40 -1.64 6.38
C ASN A 229 26.82 -0.26 6.70
N GLU A 230 27.67 0.75 6.74
CA GLU A 230 27.24 2.14 6.75
C GLU A 230 26.55 2.46 5.42
N TRP A 231 25.50 3.26 5.48
CA TRP A 231 24.69 3.59 4.33
C TRP A 231 24.97 5.00 3.81
N ASP A 232 25.34 5.12 2.53
CA ASP A 232 25.55 6.40 1.86
C ASP A 232 24.24 7.15 1.68
N ILE A 233 24.08 8.25 2.40
CA ILE A 233 22.87 9.09 2.44
C ILE A 233 23.00 10.37 1.63
N SER A 234 24.11 10.57 0.89
CA SER A 234 24.38 11.80 0.16
C SER A 234 24.47 11.59 -1.35
N ARG A 235 24.20 12.66 -2.08
CA ARG A 235 24.40 12.74 -3.53
C ARG A 235 25.01 14.11 -3.87
N ASP A 236 25.85 14.12 -4.91
CA ASP A 236 26.47 15.33 -5.42
C ASP A 236 25.53 16.11 -6.35
N ALA A 237 25.70 17.42 -6.40
CA ALA A 237 25.09 18.28 -7.42
C ALA A 237 25.54 17.88 -8.86
N PRO A 238 24.69 18.01 -9.89
CA PRO A 238 23.28 18.40 -9.81
C PRO A 238 22.38 17.25 -9.37
N TYR A 239 21.45 17.55 -8.47
CA TYR A 239 20.51 16.55 -7.95
C TYR A 239 19.21 17.26 -7.57
N PHE A 240 18.08 16.67 -7.90
CA PHE A 240 16.77 17.16 -7.48
C PHE A 240 16.41 16.57 -6.12
N GLY A 241 16.45 17.39 -5.09
CA GLY A 241 16.25 17.01 -3.69
C GLY A 241 16.61 18.13 -2.72
N PHE A 242 16.69 17.84 -1.43
CA PHE A 242 17.08 18.80 -0.41
C PHE A 242 18.59 18.75 -0.14
N GLU A 243 19.21 19.91 -0.06
CA GLU A 243 20.60 20.04 0.31
C GLU A 243 20.81 19.66 1.78
N ILE A 244 21.90 18.94 2.07
CA ILE A 244 22.26 18.54 3.44
C ILE A 244 22.73 19.77 4.21
N PRO A 245 22.21 20.06 5.43
CA PRO A 245 22.68 21.15 6.25
C PRO A 245 24.20 21.09 6.46
N ASP A 246 24.86 22.25 6.36
CA ASP A 246 26.31 22.40 6.51
C ASP A 246 27.18 21.65 5.49
N ALA A 247 26.60 21.15 4.39
CA ALA A 247 27.28 20.42 3.34
C ALA A 247 26.94 20.98 1.94
N PRO A 248 27.42 22.17 1.56
CA PRO A 248 27.08 22.81 0.29
C PRO A 248 27.35 21.91 -0.92
N GLY A 249 26.38 21.80 -1.84
CA GLY A 249 26.46 20.95 -3.02
C GLY A 249 26.24 19.45 -2.76
N LYS A 250 25.84 19.07 -1.54
CA LYS A 250 25.46 17.71 -1.16
C LYS A 250 23.97 17.66 -0.84
N TYR A 251 23.31 16.66 -1.38
CA TYR A 251 21.87 16.46 -1.28
C TYR A 251 21.55 15.15 -0.58
N PHE A 252 20.43 15.11 0.15
CA PHE A 252 19.95 13.85 0.70
C PHE A 252 19.61 12.87 -0.42
N TYR A 253 20.07 11.63 -0.25
CA TYR A 253 19.67 10.53 -1.11
C TYR A 253 18.17 10.26 -0.94
N VAL A 254 17.47 10.05 -2.06
CA VAL A 254 16.01 9.86 -2.09
C VAL A 254 15.49 8.82 -1.10
N TRP A 255 16.22 7.76 -0.84
CA TRP A 255 15.82 6.74 0.13
C TRP A 255 15.97 7.16 1.60
N LEU A 256 16.65 8.26 1.88
CA LEU A 256 16.63 8.86 3.22
C LEU A 256 15.35 9.68 3.41
N ASP A 257 15.01 10.54 2.46
CA ASP A 257 13.91 11.49 2.62
C ASP A 257 12.54 10.90 2.21
N ALA A 258 12.50 9.83 1.44
CA ALA A 258 11.26 9.15 1.06
C ALA A 258 10.44 8.69 2.28
N PRO A 259 10.95 7.86 3.22
CA PRO A 259 10.15 7.44 4.37
C PRO A 259 9.81 8.60 5.32
N ILE A 260 10.57 9.68 5.30
CA ILE A 260 10.25 10.91 6.04
C ILE A 260 8.95 11.55 5.53
N GLY A 261 8.58 11.29 4.28
CA GLY A 261 7.29 11.67 3.70
C GLY A 261 6.07 11.21 4.50
N TYR A 262 6.19 10.13 5.28
CA TYR A 262 5.13 9.70 6.19
C TYR A 262 4.88 10.71 7.31
N LEU A 263 5.96 11.25 7.90
CA LEU A 263 5.87 12.31 8.90
C LEU A 263 5.34 13.60 8.27
N ALA A 264 5.86 13.96 7.11
CA ALA A 264 5.50 15.18 6.39
C ALA A 264 4.02 15.20 6.02
N SER A 265 3.51 14.12 5.43
CA SER A 265 2.10 13.99 5.09
C SER A 265 1.19 14.04 6.32
N PHE A 266 1.57 13.34 7.39
CA PHE A 266 0.80 13.40 8.64
C PHE A 266 0.87 14.77 9.31
N LYS A 267 2.02 15.46 9.29
CA LYS A 267 2.17 16.81 9.80
C LYS A 267 1.25 17.80 9.08
N ASN A 268 1.21 17.73 7.76
CA ASN A 268 0.31 18.54 6.94
C ASN A 268 -1.17 18.27 7.27
N LEU A 269 -1.55 17.00 7.48
CA LEU A 269 -2.89 16.63 7.95
C LEU A 269 -3.20 17.25 9.33
N CYS A 270 -2.25 17.15 10.26
CA CYS A 270 -2.38 17.67 11.61
C CYS A 270 -2.65 19.18 11.62
N GLU A 271 -1.92 19.95 10.82
CA GLU A 271 -2.10 21.41 10.72
C GLU A 271 -3.46 21.77 10.16
N ARG A 272 -3.94 21.03 9.15
CA ARG A 272 -5.25 21.28 8.54
C ARG A 272 -6.43 20.90 9.44
N LYS A 273 -6.29 19.87 10.25
CA LYS A 273 -7.39 19.30 11.07
C LYS A 273 -7.28 19.59 12.57
N GLY A 274 -6.22 20.28 13.03
CA GLY A 274 -6.01 20.53 14.44
C GLY A 274 -5.68 19.28 15.26
N ILE A 275 -5.01 18.29 14.64
CA ILE A 275 -4.57 17.06 15.30
C ILE A 275 -3.19 17.34 15.92
N ASP A 276 -2.96 16.82 17.11
CA ASP A 276 -1.65 16.88 17.74
C ASP A 276 -0.71 15.84 17.14
N PHE A 277 0.33 16.29 16.44
CA PHE A 277 1.33 15.44 15.80
C PHE A 277 2.08 14.56 16.82
N ASP A 278 2.40 15.12 18.00
CA ASP A 278 3.16 14.43 19.03
C ASP A 278 2.37 13.25 19.66
N THR A 279 1.06 13.29 19.60
CA THR A 279 0.22 12.13 20.00
C THR A 279 0.61 10.86 19.23
N PHE A 280 1.10 10.97 18.00
CA PHE A 280 1.46 9.81 17.15
C PHE A 280 2.97 9.57 17.07
N TRP A 281 3.80 10.62 16.99
CA TRP A 281 5.22 10.48 16.67
C TRP A 281 6.19 10.76 17.82
N ARG A 282 5.71 11.18 18.98
CA ARG A 282 6.57 11.28 20.18
C ARG A 282 7.08 9.89 20.56
N LYS A 283 8.33 9.79 20.99
CA LYS A 283 9.04 8.54 21.33
C LYS A 283 8.22 7.57 22.21
N ASP A 284 7.55 8.10 23.22
CA ASP A 284 6.78 7.34 24.22
C ASP A 284 5.27 7.36 23.92
N SER A 285 4.86 7.54 22.68
CA SER A 285 3.45 7.56 22.28
C SER A 285 2.84 6.17 22.37
N ASP A 286 1.59 6.08 22.87
CA ASP A 286 0.75 4.87 22.88
C ASP A 286 -0.01 4.67 21.56
N ALA A 287 0.04 5.63 20.61
CA ALA A 287 -0.59 5.50 19.33
C ALA A 287 0.07 4.38 18.51
N GLU A 288 -0.61 3.86 17.54
CA GLU A 288 -0.13 2.77 16.69
C GLU A 288 0.23 3.32 15.30
N VAL A 289 1.38 2.91 14.77
CA VAL A 289 1.84 3.30 13.43
C VAL A 289 2.10 2.05 12.60
N TYR A 290 1.37 1.90 11.50
CA TYR A 290 1.45 0.76 10.61
C TYR A 290 1.91 1.18 9.22
N HIS A 291 2.94 0.50 8.72
CA HIS A 291 3.38 0.63 7.32
C HIS A 291 2.98 -0.61 6.53
N PHE A 292 2.37 -0.39 5.36
CA PHE A 292 2.10 -1.44 4.38
C PHE A 292 3.04 -1.24 3.19
N ILE A 293 3.80 -2.27 2.83
CA ILE A 293 4.86 -2.16 1.82
C ILE A 293 5.00 -3.43 0.98
N GLY A 294 5.54 -3.30 -0.23
CA GLY A 294 6.05 -4.44 -0.99
C GLY A 294 7.30 -5.07 -0.35
N LYS A 295 7.49 -6.36 -0.53
CA LYS A 295 8.63 -7.10 0.05
C LYS A 295 10.00 -6.65 -0.47
N ASP A 296 10.06 -5.94 -1.60
CA ASP A 296 11.28 -5.43 -2.23
C ASP A 296 11.92 -4.26 -1.48
N ILE A 297 11.13 -3.52 -0.70
CA ILE A 297 11.61 -2.36 0.07
C ILE A 297 11.64 -2.61 1.59
N VAL A 298 11.56 -3.87 1.98
CA VAL A 298 11.58 -4.26 3.40
C VAL A 298 12.85 -3.82 4.12
N TYR A 299 13.99 -3.86 3.43
CA TYR A 299 15.28 -3.45 3.99
C TYR A 299 15.24 -1.99 4.48
N PHE A 300 14.68 -1.09 3.69
CA PHE A 300 14.56 0.31 4.08
C PHE A 300 13.57 0.53 5.23
N HIS A 301 12.45 -0.17 5.25
CA HIS A 301 11.40 0.02 6.24
C HIS A 301 11.57 -0.75 7.55
N ALA A 302 12.34 -1.84 7.54
CA ALA A 302 12.55 -2.67 8.72
C ALA A 302 13.95 -2.57 9.33
N LEU A 303 14.89 -1.89 8.67
CA LEU A 303 16.23 -1.62 9.20
C LEU A 303 16.53 -0.13 9.27
N PHE A 304 16.64 0.57 8.11
CA PHE A 304 17.03 1.98 8.09
C PHE A 304 16.01 2.88 8.79
N TRP A 305 14.74 2.76 8.45
CA TRP A 305 13.70 3.62 8.97
C TRP A 305 13.53 3.52 10.50
N PRO A 306 13.40 2.33 11.12
CA PRO A 306 13.37 2.23 12.58
C PRO A 306 14.65 2.73 13.25
N ALA A 307 15.82 2.50 12.65
CA ALA A 307 17.09 2.99 13.17
C ALA A 307 17.17 4.53 13.16
N MET A 308 16.76 5.16 12.05
CA MET A 308 16.72 6.62 11.94
C MET A 308 15.75 7.25 12.96
N LEU A 309 14.54 6.69 13.08
CA LEU A 309 13.55 7.15 14.04
C LEU A 309 14.05 7.01 15.48
N HIS A 310 14.58 5.84 15.84
CA HIS A 310 15.13 5.59 17.17
C HIS A 310 16.28 6.54 17.49
N GLY A 311 17.22 6.69 16.56
CA GLY A 311 18.37 7.61 16.71
C GLY A 311 17.94 9.08 16.80
N ALA A 312 16.85 9.44 16.16
CA ALA A 312 16.29 10.80 16.19
C ALA A 312 15.28 11.04 17.34
N ASP A 313 15.15 10.14 18.32
CA ASP A 313 14.18 10.21 19.42
C ASP A 313 12.73 10.37 18.97
N LEU A 314 12.37 9.65 17.92
CA LEU A 314 11.01 9.52 17.42
C LEU A 314 10.49 8.10 17.66
N ARG A 315 9.16 7.95 17.64
CA ARG A 315 8.51 6.65 17.73
C ARG A 315 8.84 5.79 16.53
N THR A 316 9.13 4.50 16.77
CA THR A 316 9.28 3.49 15.72
C THR A 316 7.93 2.87 15.34
N PRO A 317 7.78 2.28 14.14
CA PRO A 317 6.53 1.66 13.71
C PRO A 317 6.08 0.55 14.67
N THR A 318 4.76 0.44 14.88
CA THR A 318 4.13 -0.68 15.58
C THR A 318 4.28 -1.95 14.78
N ALA A 319 4.07 -1.87 13.47
CA ALA A 319 4.37 -2.97 12.56
C ALA A 319 4.64 -2.49 11.13
N VAL A 320 5.49 -3.25 10.44
CA VAL A 320 5.72 -3.17 9.00
C VAL A 320 5.12 -4.42 8.36
N ASN A 321 4.03 -4.23 7.61
CA ASN A 321 3.28 -5.28 6.96
C ASN A 321 3.70 -5.39 5.50
N CYS A 322 4.38 -6.49 5.15
CA CYS A 322 4.87 -6.74 3.81
C CYS A 322 3.91 -7.63 3.02
N HIS A 323 3.78 -7.37 1.74
CA HIS A 323 3.10 -8.25 0.80
C HIS A 323 4.05 -8.72 -0.32
N GLY A 324 3.67 -9.81 -1.00
CA GLY A 324 4.38 -10.33 -2.18
C GLY A 324 4.10 -9.50 -3.43
N PHE A 325 4.72 -9.88 -4.54
CA PHE A 325 4.47 -9.24 -5.83
C PHE A 325 3.16 -9.69 -6.47
N LEU A 326 2.64 -8.84 -7.36
CA LEU A 326 1.56 -9.22 -8.26
C LEU A 326 2.16 -9.82 -9.55
N THR A 327 1.68 -11.02 -9.90
CA THR A 327 1.86 -11.62 -11.22
C THR A 327 0.56 -11.58 -12.00
N VAL A 328 0.61 -11.71 -13.31
CA VAL A 328 -0.56 -11.79 -14.20
C VAL A 328 -0.42 -13.05 -15.03
N ASP A 329 -1.37 -13.98 -14.88
CA ASP A 329 -1.35 -15.32 -15.49
C ASP A 329 0.01 -16.03 -15.33
N GLY A 330 0.54 -16.03 -14.10
CA GLY A 330 1.79 -16.65 -13.72
C GLY A 330 3.07 -15.91 -14.17
N ALA A 331 2.94 -14.77 -14.84
CA ALA A 331 4.08 -14.00 -15.33
C ALA A 331 4.28 -12.70 -14.54
N LYS A 332 5.54 -12.31 -14.31
CA LYS A 332 5.85 -10.97 -13.79
C LYS A 332 5.31 -9.91 -14.73
N MET A 333 4.80 -8.82 -14.16
CA MET A 333 4.39 -7.65 -14.96
C MET A 333 5.58 -7.10 -15.73
N SER A 334 5.44 -7.01 -17.06
CA SER A 334 6.47 -6.52 -17.97
C SER A 334 5.84 -5.80 -19.15
N LYS A 335 6.37 -4.62 -19.48
CA LYS A 335 5.93 -3.85 -20.66
C LYS A 335 6.16 -4.62 -21.96
N SER A 336 7.30 -5.30 -22.07
CA SER A 336 7.67 -6.06 -23.28
C SER A 336 6.81 -7.31 -23.48
N ARG A 337 6.22 -7.85 -22.42
CA ARG A 337 5.33 -9.05 -22.46
C ARG A 337 3.85 -8.71 -22.51
N GLY A 338 3.47 -7.42 -22.46
CA GLY A 338 2.07 -7.00 -22.43
C GLY A 338 1.34 -7.29 -21.10
N THR A 339 2.03 -7.77 -20.06
CA THR A 339 1.47 -8.06 -18.73
C THR A 339 1.50 -6.85 -17.80
N PHE A 340 1.98 -5.69 -18.28
CA PHE A 340 2.00 -4.44 -17.51
C PHE A 340 0.68 -3.70 -17.72
N ILE A 341 -0.19 -3.74 -16.71
CA ILE A 341 -1.52 -3.12 -16.76
C ILE A 341 -1.52 -1.89 -15.86
N LYS A 342 -1.74 -0.71 -16.48
CA LYS A 342 -1.90 0.54 -15.75
C LYS A 342 -3.26 0.58 -15.05
N ALA A 343 -3.33 1.30 -13.91
CA ALA A 343 -4.58 1.54 -13.19
C ALA A 343 -5.64 2.19 -14.09
N ALA A 344 -5.29 3.26 -14.80
CA ALA A 344 -6.19 3.94 -15.73
C ALA A 344 -6.73 2.99 -16.82
N THR A 345 -5.87 2.15 -17.40
CA THR A 345 -6.30 1.17 -18.43
C THR A 345 -7.29 0.17 -17.87
N TYR A 346 -7.06 -0.35 -16.65
CA TYR A 346 -8.02 -1.27 -16.03
C TYR A 346 -9.37 -0.56 -15.81
N ALA A 347 -9.36 0.64 -15.25
CA ALA A 347 -10.58 1.39 -14.92
C ALA A 347 -11.40 1.83 -16.16
N GLU A 348 -10.77 1.90 -17.34
CA GLU A 348 -11.46 2.16 -18.60
C GLU A 348 -12.38 1.00 -19.03
N TYR A 349 -12.01 -0.25 -18.73
CA TYR A 349 -12.70 -1.45 -19.21
C TYR A 349 -13.48 -2.21 -18.13
N LEU A 350 -13.08 -2.09 -16.86
CA LEU A 350 -13.64 -2.87 -15.76
C LEU A 350 -13.91 -2.00 -14.52
N ASN A 351 -14.93 -2.39 -13.77
CA ASN A 351 -15.21 -1.74 -12.49
C ASN A 351 -14.07 -1.99 -11.49
N PRO A 352 -13.46 -0.94 -10.93
CA PRO A 352 -12.40 -1.05 -9.93
C PRO A 352 -12.74 -1.92 -8.71
N GLU A 353 -13.99 -1.96 -8.29
CA GLU A 353 -14.42 -2.76 -7.14
C GLU A 353 -14.29 -4.28 -7.36
N TYR A 354 -14.33 -4.72 -8.61
CA TYR A 354 -14.09 -6.13 -8.91
C TYR A 354 -12.64 -6.53 -8.59
N LEU A 355 -11.69 -5.64 -8.85
CA LEU A 355 -10.28 -5.86 -8.49
C LEU A 355 -10.09 -5.84 -6.96
N ARG A 356 -10.73 -4.89 -6.26
CA ARG A 356 -10.71 -4.80 -4.80
C ARG A 356 -11.20 -6.12 -4.18
N TYR A 357 -12.34 -6.62 -4.64
CA TYR A 357 -12.89 -7.89 -4.18
C TYR A 357 -11.95 -9.07 -4.48
N TYR A 358 -11.43 -9.14 -5.70
CA TYR A 358 -10.54 -10.22 -6.09
C TYR A 358 -9.25 -10.26 -5.25
N PHE A 359 -8.65 -9.11 -5.02
CA PHE A 359 -7.49 -9.01 -4.14
C PHE A 359 -7.84 -9.44 -2.71
N ALA A 360 -8.92 -8.93 -2.13
CA ALA A 360 -9.37 -9.35 -0.81
C ALA A 360 -9.62 -10.86 -0.72
N ALA A 361 -10.20 -11.47 -1.75
CA ALA A 361 -10.48 -12.90 -1.78
C ALA A 361 -9.21 -13.78 -1.85
N LYS A 362 -8.05 -13.19 -2.13
CA LYS A 362 -6.75 -13.90 -2.23
C LYS A 362 -5.71 -13.47 -1.19
N LEU A 363 -5.78 -12.26 -0.69
CA LEU A 363 -4.81 -11.71 0.25
C LEU A 363 -4.87 -12.40 1.61
N THR A 364 -3.70 -12.70 2.13
CA THR A 364 -3.47 -13.22 3.49
C THR A 364 -2.46 -12.35 4.21
N SER A 365 -2.21 -12.60 5.49
CA SER A 365 -1.15 -11.96 6.26
C SER A 365 0.28 -12.41 5.89
N LYS A 366 0.43 -13.34 4.95
CA LYS A 366 1.72 -13.86 4.47
C LYS A 366 2.31 -13.00 3.36
N VAL A 367 3.58 -13.23 3.08
CA VAL A 367 4.37 -12.49 2.06
C VAL A 367 4.43 -13.24 0.72
N ASP A 368 3.39 -14.02 0.42
CA ASP A 368 3.32 -14.80 -0.82
C ASP A 368 2.95 -13.90 -2.02
N ASP A 369 3.48 -14.23 -3.20
CA ASP A 369 3.10 -13.55 -4.43
C ASP A 369 1.65 -13.86 -4.79
N LEU A 370 0.91 -12.86 -5.26
CA LEU A 370 -0.48 -13.01 -5.67
C LEU A 370 -0.55 -13.06 -7.20
N ASP A 371 -1.24 -14.06 -7.73
CA ASP A 371 -1.47 -14.16 -9.18
C ASP A 371 -2.87 -13.66 -9.55
N LEU A 372 -2.91 -12.67 -10.42
CA LEU A 372 -4.13 -12.24 -11.12
C LEU A 372 -4.33 -13.14 -12.34
N ASN A 373 -5.03 -14.25 -12.14
CA ASN A 373 -5.52 -15.09 -13.23
C ASN A 373 -6.85 -14.55 -13.74
N LEU A 374 -6.94 -14.21 -15.02
CA LEU A 374 -8.10 -13.52 -15.60
C LEU A 374 -9.37 -14.38 -15.65
N ASP A 375 -9.23 -15.69 -15.82
CA ASP A 375 -10.38 -16.61 -15.81
C ASP A 375 -10.92 -16.78 -14.39
N ASP A 376 -10.04 -16.99 -13.39
CA ASP A 376 -10.41 -17.04 -11.97
C ASP A 376 -11.03 -15.71 -11.50
N PHE A 377 -10.47 -14.58 -11.93
CA PHE A 377 -11.03 -13.26 -11.66
C PHE A 377 -12.49 -13.14 -12.14
N SER A 378 -12.74 -13.45 -13.40
CA SER A 378 -14.08 -13.39 -13.98
C SER A 378 -15.04 -14.35 -13.30
N ALA A 379 -14.62 -15.61 -13.09
CA ALA A 379 -15.42 -16.63 -12.44
C ALA A 379 -15.81 -16.22 -11.00
N ARG A 380 -14.84 -15.73 -10.23
CA ARG A 380 -15.02 -15.35 -8.83
C ARG A 380 -15.94 -14.14 -8.66
N VAL A 381 -15.73 -13.07 -9.42
CA VAL A 381 -16.59 -11.86 -9.37
C VAL A 381 -18.04 -12.23 -9.71
N ASN A 382 -18.25 -13.01 -10.78
CA ASN A 382 -19.58 -13.42 -11.19
C ASN A 382 -20.25 -14.37 -10.18
N ALA A 383 -19.52 -15.33 -9.64
CA ALA A 383 -20.08 -16.29 -8.68
C ALA A 383 -20.40 -15.61 -7.34
N ASP A 384 -19.46 -14.87 -6.78
CA ASP A 384 -19.55 -14.35 -5.41
C ASP A 384 -20.37 -13.06 -5.34
N LEU A 385 -19.98 -12.00 -6.05
CA LEU A 385 -20.69 -10.71 -5.95
C LEU A 385 -22.06 -10.76 -6.63
N VAL A 386 -22.14 -11.23 -7.86
CA VAL A 386 -23.38 -11.24 -8.63
C VAL A 386 -24.26 -12.44 -8.23
N GLY A 387 -23.72 -13.64 -8.31
CA GLY A 387 -24.47 -14.90 -8.12
C GLY A 387 -24.90 -15.16 -6.69
N LYS A 388 -24.15 -14.67 -5.69
CA LYS A 388 -24.49 -14.83 -4.27
C LYS A 388 -25.05 -13.55 -3.66
N VAL A 389 -24.24 -12.49 -3.54
CA VAL A 389 -24.61 -11.29 -2.72
C VAL A 389 -25.76 -10.52 -3.36
N VAL A 390 -25.60 -10.04 -4.59
CA VAL A 390 -26.63 -9.23 -5.27
C VAL A 390 -27.90 -10.04 -5.52
N ASN A 391 -27.74 -11.34 -5.78
CA ASN A 391 -28.86 -12.25 -6.03
C ASN A 391 -29.85 -12.32 -4.85
N ILE A 392 -29.39 -12.24 -3.60
CA ILE A 392 -30.25 -12.21 -2.41
C ILE A 392 -31.22 -11.03 -2.48
N ALA A 393 -30.70 -9.82 -2.66
CA ALA A 393 -31.51 -8.62 -2.77
C ALA A 393 -32.44 -8.66 -3.99
N SER A 394 -31.93 -9.09 -5.15
CA SER A 394 -32.69 -9.18 -6.40
C SER A 394 -33.92 -10.11 -6.30
N ARG A 395 -33.79 -11.24 -5.60
CA ARG A 395 -34.87 -12.22 -5.40
C ARG A 395 -35.95 -11.75 -4.42
N CYS A 396 -35.64 -10.80 -3.51
CA CYS A 396 -36.53 -10.38 -2.42
C CYS A 396 -37.14 -8.99 -2.65
N ALA A 397 -36.39 -8.04 -3.22
CA ALA A 397 -36.77 -6.63 -3.29
C ALA A 397 -38.11 -6.38 -4.00
N GLY A 398 -38.38 -7.13 -5.09
CA GLY A 398 -39.63 -6.99 -5.85
C GLY A 398 -40.87 -7.33 -5.01
N PHE A 399 -40.77 -8.35 -4.16
CA PHE A 399 -41.86 -8.73 -3.26
C PHE A 399 -42.04 -7.73 -2.12
N VAL A 400 -40.97 -7.25 -1.50
CA VAL A 400 -41.02 -6.21 -0.45
C VAL A 400 -41.68 -4.94 -1.02
N LYS A 401 -41.33 -4.51 -2.24
CA LYS A 401 -41.96 -3.35 -2.89
C LYS A 401 -43.44 -3.58 -3.15
N LYS A 402 -43.82 -4.76 -3.68
CA LYS A 402 -45.19 -5.07 -4.08
C LYS A 402 -46.12 -5.29 -2.88
N LEU A 403 -45.68 -6.04 -1.87
CA LEU A 403 -46.52 -6.51 -0.77
C LEU A 403 -46.43 -5.59 0.45
N GLY A 404 -45.24 -5.03 0.73
CA GLY A 404 -44.97 -4.16 1.89
C GLY A 404 -44.94 -2.66 1.54
N GLY A 405 -45.16 -2.28 0.27
CA GLY A 405 -45.01 -0.87 -0.14
C GLY A 405 -43.59 -0.32 0.07
N GLY A 406 -42.59 -1.20 -0.01
CA GLY A 406 -41.18 -0.86 0.28
C GLY A 406 -40.78 -0.96 1.75
N LYS A 407 -41.68 -1.42 2.64
CA LYS A 407 -41.38 -1.65 4.05
C LYS A 407 -41.22 -3.14 4.32
N LEU A 408 -40.28 -3.47 5.20
CA LEU A 408 -40.10 -4.83 5.68
C LEU A 408 -41.25 -5.24 6.62
N ALA A 409 -41.45 -6.54 6.78
CA ALA A 409 -42.41 -7.06 7.77
C ALA A 409 -41.99 -6.66 9.20
N GLU A 410 -42.99 -6.42 10.06
CA GLU A 410 -42.75 -6.10 11.47
C GLU A 410 -42.22 -7.30 12.25
N HIS A 411 -42.65 -8.52 11.87
CA HIS A 411 -42.22 -9.77 12.47
C HIS A 411 -41.04 -10.37 11.69
N CYS A 412 -39.99 -10.76 12.43
CA CYS A 412 -38.87 -11.50 11.87
C CYS A 412 -39.15 -13.01 11.94
N ALA A 413 -39.36 -13.64 10.78
CA ALA A 413 -39.70 -15.08 10.72
C ALA A 413 -38.53 -16.00 11.12
N GLU A 414 -37.27 -15.57 11.03
CA GLU A 414 -36.08 -16.36 11.32
C GLU A 414 -35.07 -15.59 12.21
N PRO A 415 -35.46 -15.24 13.47
CA PRO A 415 -34.61 -14.40 14.33
C PRO A 415 -33.28 -15.09 14.70
N GLN A 416 -33.26 -16.43 14.79
CA GLN A 416 -32.03 -17.18 15.07
C GLN A 416 -31.03 -17.13 13.91
N MET A 417 -31.51 -17.14 12.66
CA MET A 417 -30.66 -17.01 11.48
C MET A 417 -30.04 -15.61 11.40
N VAL A 418 -30.83 -14.57 11.65
CA VAL A 418 -30.32 -13.19 11.70
C VAL A 418 -29.29 -13.03 12.82
N ALA A 419 -29.57 -13.57 14.02
CA ALA A 419 -28.63 -13.55 15.13
C ALA A 419 -27.31 -14.25 14.82
N ARG A 420 -27.35 -15.38 14.10
CA ARG A 420 -26.14 -16.09 13.64
C ARG A 420 -25.30 -15.25 12.67
N PHE A 421 -25.95 -14.55 11.73
CA PHE A 421 -25.24 -13.64 10.83
C PHE A 421 -24.56 -12.49 11.59
N ILE A 422 -25.21 -11.92 12.57
CA ILE A 422 -24.63 -10.88 13.43
C ILE A 422 -23.44 -11.44 14.23
N ALA A 423 -23.60 -12.61 14.85
CA ALA A 423 -22.56 -13.24 15.67
C ALA A 423 -21.31 -13.61 14.87
N ALA A 424 -21.42 -13.89 13.56
CA ALA A 424 -20.27 -14.15 12.70
C ALA A 424 -19.36 -12.91 12.55
N GLY A 425 -19.85 -11.72 12.88
CA GLY A 425 -19.10 -10.47 12.81
C GLY A 425 -17.83 -10.46 13.64
N ASP A 426 -17.82 -11.09 14.82
CA ASP A 426 -16.64 -11.13 15.69
C ASP A 426 -15.48 -11.88 15.00
N GLU A 427 -15.75 -13.07 14.46
CA GLU A 427 -14.73 -13.86 13.76
C GLU A 427 -14.27 -13.20 12.46
N ILE A 428 -15.18 -12.53 11.73
CA ILE A 428 -14.84 -11.79 10.52
C ILE A 428 -13.98 -10.57 10.88
N ALA A 429 -14.29 -9.89 12.00
CA ALA A 429 -13.50 -8.79 12.50
C ALA A 429 -12.06 -9.21 12.88
N ASP A 430 -11.91 -10.35 13.55
CA ASP A 430 -10.60 -10.92 13.88
C ASP A 430 -9.78 -11.22 12.60
N ASP A 431 -10.44 -11.72 11.56
CA ASP A 431 -9.79 -11.97 10.27
C ASP A 431 -9.34 -10.68 9.58
N PHE A 432 -10.15 -9.62 9.60
CA PHE A 432 -9.75 -8.31 9.08
C PHE A 432 -8.61 -7.69 9.88
N GLU A 433 -8.68 -7.74 11.22
CA GLU A 433 -7.60 -7.23 12.09
C GLU A 433 -6.28 -7.94 11.79
N ALA A 434 -6.32 -9.25 11.64
CA ALA A 434 -5.16 -10.08 11.31
C ALA A 434 -4.71 -9.97 9.84
N ARG A 435 -5.41 -9.21 8.99
CA ARG A 435 -5.18 -9.11 7.54
C ARG A 435 -5.34 -10.44 6.78
N GLU A 436 -6.12 -11.34 7.35
CA GLU A 436 -6.53 -12.62 6.72
C GLU A 436 -7.76 -12.42 5.81
N PHE A 437 -7.67 -11.47 4.88
CA PHE A 437 -8.81 -11.05 4.06
C PHE A 437 -9.45 -12.20 3.30
N SER A 438 -8.65 -13.12 2.75
CA SER A 438 -9.18 -14.30 2.03
C SER A 438 -10.04 -15.20 2.93
N ARG A 439 -9.72 -15.29 4.22
CA ARG A 439 -10.49 -16.04 5.20
C ARG A 439 -11.80 -15.31 5.55
N ALA A 440 -11.73 -13.99 5.73
CA ALA A 440 -12.92 -13.16 5.90
C ALA A 440 -13.88 -13.28 4.72
N MET A 441 -13.38 -13.14 3.48
CA MET A 441 -14.22 -13.28 2.27
C MET A 441 -14.87 -14.65 2.17
N ARG A 442 -14.16 -15.72 2.52
CA ARG A 442 -14.74 -17.08 2.54
C ARG A 442 -15.91 -17.20 3.52
N LYS A 443 -15.74 -16.72 4.75
CA LYS A 443 -16.82 -16.71 5.76
C LYS A 443 -18.03 -15.90 5.31
N ILE A 444 -17.80 -14.73 4.71
CA ILE A 444 -18.88 -13.89 4.19
C ILE A 444 -19.63 -14.62 3.05
N MET A 445 -18.91 -15.32 2.16
CA MET A 445 -19.53 -16.06 1.06
C MET A 445 -20.27 -17.33 1.54
N GLU A 446 -19.82 -17.96 2.61
CA GLU A 446 -20.57 -19.07 3.28
C GLU A 446 -21.89 -18.56 3.85
N LEU A 447 -21.91 -17.40 4.50
CA LEU A 447 -23.15 -16.76 4.95
C LEU A 447 -24.07 -16.39 3.76
N ALA A 448 -23.51 -15.91 2.65
CA ALA A 448 -24.29 -15.61 1.45
C ALA A 448 -24.90 -16.88 0.82
N ASP A 449 -24.20 -18.01 0.86
CA ASP A 449 -24.75 -19.32 0.44
C ASP A 449 -25.90 -19.76 1.35
N ASP A 450 -25.79 -19.60 2.67
CA ASP A 450 -26.87 -19.90 3.62
C ASP A 450 -28.12 -19.03 3.36
N ALA A 451 -27.93 -17.74 3.08
CA ALA A 451 -29.05 -16.83 2.74
C ALA A 451 -29.74 -17.25 1.43
N ASN A 452 -28.96 -17.60 0.40
CA ASN A 452 -29.51 -18.08 -0.87
C ASN A 452 -30.25 -19.42 -0.73
N THR A 453 -29.72 -20.34 0.09
CA THR A 453 -30.35 -21.62 0.41
C THR A 453 -31.69 -21.40 1.11
N TYR A 454 -31.73 -20.54 2.13
CA TYR A 454 -32.98 -20.17 2.82
C TYR A 454 -34.04 -19.65 1.85
N ILE A 455 -33.69 -18.70 0.98
CA ILE A 455 -34.61 -18.13 -0.01
C ILE A 455 -35.09 -19.20 -1.03
N ALA A 456 -34.19 -20.12 -1.43
CA ALA A 456 -34.51 -21.18 -2.35
C ALA A 456 -35.49 -22.22 -1.73
N ASP A 457 -35.24 -22.60 -0.49
CA ASP A 457 -36.08 -23.59 0.24
C ASP A 457 -37.47 -23.04 0.53
N LYS A 458 -37.55 -21.76 0.94
CA LYS A 458 -38.86 -21.08 1.16
C LYS A 458 -39.58 -20.71 -0.12
N ALA A 459 -38.89 -20.62 -1.24
CA ALA A 459 -39.41 -20.35 -2.58
C ALA A 459 -40.52 -19.26 -2.64
N PRO A 460 -40.25 -18.00 -2.21
CA PRO A 460 -41.29 -16.97 -2.11
C PRO A 460 -42.01 -16.70 -3.43
N TRP A 461 -41.36 -16.91 -4.58
CA TRP A 461 -41.99 -16.84 -5.92
C TRP A 461 -43.06 -17.91 -6.19
N ALA A 462 -42.95 -19.06 -5.51
CA ALA A 462 -43.97 -20.12 -5.60
C ALA A 462 -45.11 -19.84 -4.63
N LEU A 463 -44.81 -19.38 -3.41
CA LEU A 463 -45.81 -19.00 -2.42
C LEU A 463 -46.66 -17.81 -2.87
N ALA A 464 -46.06 -16.82 -3.53
CA ALA A 464 -46.77 -15.65 -4.04
C ALA A 464 -47.84 -15.96 -5.11
N LYS A 465 -47.90 -17.20 -5.62
CA LYS A 465 -48.96 -17.67 -6.53
C LYS A 465 -50.15 -18.29 -5.79
N GLN A 466 -50.05 -18.43 -4.47
CA GLN A 466 -51.08 -19.02 -3.63
C GLN A 466 -51.87 -17.91 -2.92
N GLU A 467 -53.16 -18.02 -2.93
CA GLU A 467 -54.04 -17.02 -2.27
C GLU A 467 -53.80 -17.02 -0.76
N GLY A 468 -53.74 -15.81 -0.16
CA GLY A 468 -53.59 -15.62 1.30
C GLY A 468 -52.20 -15.80 1.84
N ARG A 469 -51.15 -15.98 1.02
CA ARG A 469 -49.77 -16.18 1.46
C ARG A 469 -48.90 -14.88 1.41
N ASP A 470 -49.48 -13.75 1.11
CA ASP A 470 -48.74 -12.48 0.91
C ASP A 470 -47.92 -12.06 2.14
N THR A 471 -48.47 -12.22 3.36
CA THR A 471 -47.77 -11.92 4.61
C THR A 471 -46.53 -12.79 4.78
N GLU A 472 -46.66 -14.10 4.56
CA GLU A 472 -45.54 -15.03 4.68
C GLU A 472 -44.45 -14.74 3.62
N VAL A 473 -44.84 -14.44 2.38
CA VAL A 473 -43.90 -14.01 1.33
C VAL A 473 -43.15 -12.74 1.75
N LEU A 474 -43.84 -11.75 2.32
CA LEU A 474 -43.23 -10.53 2.81
C LEU A 474 -42.25 -10.81 3.96
N GLU A 475 -42.63 -11.67 4.92
CA GLU A 475 -41.76 -12.05 6.03
C GLU A 475 -40.48 -12.75 5.55
N ILE A 476 -40.59 -13.74 4.64
CA ILE A 476 -39.45 -14.44 4.05
C ILE A 476 -38.52 -13.47 3.35
N CYS A 477 -39.06 -12.59 2.50
CA CYS A 477 -38.27 -11.62 1.75
C CYS A 477 -37.63 -10.56 2.68
N SER A 478 -38.31 -10.20 3.78
CA SER A 478 -37.77 -9.29 4.79
C SER A 478 -36.56 -9.89 5.50
N VAL A 479 -36.59 -11.18 5.82
CA VAL A 479 -35.40 -11.90 6.31
C VAL A 479 -34.26 -11.83 5.28
N GLY A 480 -34.52 -12.15 4.01
CA GLY A 480 -33.52 -12.08 2.95
C GLY A 480 -32.87 -10.70 2.83
N ILE A 481 -33.64 -9.61 2.91
CA ILE A 481 -33.11 -8.24 2.86
C ILE A 481 -32.27 -7.92 4.11
N ASN A 482 -32.66 -8.37 5.31
CA ASN A 482 -31.85 -8.20 6.52
C ASN A 482 -30.51 -8.97 6.45
N LEU A 483 -30.52 -10.20 5.91
CA LEU A 483 -29.30 -10.96 5.70
C LEU A 483 -28.38 -10.27 4.67
N PHE A 484 -28.94 -9.74 3.58
CA PHE A 484 -28.20 -8.91 2.61
C PHE A 484 -27.59 -7.68 3.27
N ARG A 485 -28.35 -6.96 4.10
CA ARG A 485 -27.81 -5.82 4.86
C ARG A 485 -26.58 -6.23 5.67
N GLN A 486 -26.67 -7.34 6.41
CA GLN A 486 -25.56 -7.80 7.25
C GLN A 486 -24.32 -8.18 6.43
N LEU A 487 -24.48 -8.83 5.28
CA LEU A 487 -23.38 -9.11 4.36
C LEU A 487 -22.73 -7.83 3.84
N MET A 488 -23.52 -6.79 3.54
CA MET A 488 -23.00 -5.50 3.08
C MET A 488 -22.23 -4.75 4.15
N VAL A 489 -22.60 -4.88 5.44
CA VAL A 489 -21.78 -4.37 6.56
C VAL A 489 -20.37 -4.96 6.50
N TYR A 490 -20.25 -6.27 6.33
CA TYR A 490 -18.97 -6.97 6.28
C TYR A 490 -18.17 -6.70 5.01
N LEU A 491 -18.85 -6.47 3.89
CA LEU A 491 -18.22 -6.17 2.60
C LEU A 491 -17.89 -4.70 2.41
N ALA A 492 -18.44 -3.78 3.21
CA ALA A 492 -18.26 -2.33 3.05
C ALA A 492 -16.78 -1.89 3.00
N PRO A 493 -15.85 -2.44 3.80
CA PRO A 493 -14.43 -2.11 3.67
C PRO A 493 -13.82 -2.52 2.31
N VAL A 494 -14.32 -3.60 1.71
CA VAL A 494 -13.78 -4.20 0.48
C VAL A 494 -14.35 -3.54 -0.78
N VAL A 495 -15.67 -3.36 -0.83
CA VAL A 495 -16.41 -2.84 -1.98
C VAL A 495 -17.24 -1.60 -1.58
N PRO A 496 -16.57 -0.47 -1.31
CA PRO A 496 -17.21 0.71 -0.70
C PRO A 496 -18.30 1.35 -1.58
N SER A 497 -18.15 1.33 -2.91
CA SER A 497 -19.15 1.89 -3.81
C SER A 497 -20.41 1.00 -3.89
N MET A 498 -20.24 -0.32 -3.91
CA MET A 498 -21.35 -1.26 -3.81
C MET A 498 -22.06 -1.15 -2.45
N ALA A 499 -21.31 -0.95 -1.38
CA ALA A 499 -21.86 -0.73 -0.04
C ALA A 499 -22.70 0.56 0.01
N GLU A 500 -22.23 1.65 -0.59
CA GLU A 500 -22.99 2.90 -0.67
C GLU A 500 -24.29 2.73 -1.46
N GLN A 501 -24.23 2.05 -2.61
CA GLN A 501 -25.45 1.73 -3.37
C GLN A 501 -26.43 0.85 -2.57
N ALA A 502 -25.91 -0.10 -1.79
CA ALA A 502 -26.73 -0.92 -0.90
C ALA A 502 -27.35 -0.09 0.24
N ARG A 503 -26.60 0.85 0.82
CA ARG A 503 -27.10 1.78 1.85
C ARG A 503 -28.29 2.61 1.32
N GLU A 504 -28.14 3.17 0.11
CA GLU A 504 -29.22 3.92 -0.56
C GLU A 504 -30.43 3.04 -0.87
N PHE A 505 -30.18 1.82 -1.41
CA PHE A 505 -31.24 0.85 -1.71
C PHE A 505 -32.02 0.44 -0.45
N LEU A 506 -31.33 0.25 0.67
CA LEU A 506 -31.92 -0.13 1.97
C LEU A 506 -32.58 1.06 2.68
N ALA A 507 -32.33 2.29 2.23
CA ALA A 507 -32.78 3.54 2.86
C ALA A 507 -32.37 3.63 4.35
N ILE A 508 -31.12 3.28 4.66
CA ILE A 508 -30.53 3.32 6.00
C ILE A 508 -29.45 4.40 6.09
N GLU A 509 -29.17 4.87 7.31
CA GLU A 509 -28.19 5.94 7.53
C GLU A 509 -26.75 5.46 7.39
N SER A 510 -26.45 4.25 7.86
CA SER A 510 -25.10 3.70 7.83
C SER A 510 -25.09 2.17 7.64
N LEU A 511 -23.92 1.65 7.26
CA LEU A 511 -23.54 0.23 7.27
C LEU A 511 -22.40 0.01 8.25
N ASP A 512 -22.45 0.66 9.41
CA ASP A 512 -21.46 0.48 10.45
C ASP A 512 -21.55 -0.91 11.06
N TRP A 513 -20.43 -1.36 11.61
CA TRP A 513 -20.27 -2.73 12.12
C TRP A 513 -21.05 -2.98 13.42
N ASP A 514 -21.35 -1.91 14.21
CA ASP A 514 -22.05 -1.98 15.51
C ASP A 514 -23.56 -1.68 15.39
#